data_0b2542f523bf8d0283fcee13e1cd5750
#
_entry.id   0b2542f523bf8d0283fcee13e1cd5750
#
_cell.length_a   1.000
_cell.length_b   1.000
_cell.length_c   1.000
_cell.angle_alpha   90.00
_cell.angle_beta   90.00
_cell.angle_gamma   90.00
#
_symmetry.space_group_name_H-M   'P 1'
#
loop_
_entity.id
_entity.type
_entity.pdbx_description
1 polymer ?
#
loop_
_entity_poly.entity_id
_entity_poly.type
_entity_poly.pdbx_seq_one_letter_code
_entity_poly.pdbx_strand_id
1 'polypeptide(L)' 'MGKPRGRKSLKLQTAQDVRRAIARVANMVLNGELDPKAANTILYACNAALSAIKTYEQEKRLDELEQLLAEHECKG' A
#
# COMPACT_ATOMS: atom_id res chain seq x y z
N MET A 1 1.86 -22.41 22.40
CA MET A 1 2.43 -21.70 21.74
C MET A 1 1.89 -20.53 21.36
N GLY A 2 1.90 -19.69 21.71
CA GLY A 2 1.32 -18.67 21.47
C GLY A 2 1.61 -18.03 20.28
N LYS A 3 2.56 -17.34 20.10
CA LYS A 3 2.68 -16.76 18.98
C LYS A 3 3.27 -17.45 17.93
N PRO A 4 2.79 -17.32 16.80
CA PRO A 4 3.28 -18.02 15.69
C PRO A 4 4.58 -17.41 15.32
N ARG A 5 5.61 -17.91 15.86
CA ARG A 5 6.77 -17.42 15.57
C ARG A 5 7.09 -17.39 14.22
N GLY A 6 7.34 -17.64 13.34
CA GLY A 6 7.66 -17.57 11.98
C GLY A 6 6.67 -16.84 11.12
N ARG A 7 5.55 -16.47 11.69
CA ARG A 7 4.60 -15.80 10.88
C ARG A 7 5.07 -14.40 10.59
N LYS A 8 5.09 -14.00 9.37
CA LYS A 8 5.48 -12.67 8.98
C LYS A 8 4.32 -11.97 8.35
N SER A 9 4.18 -10.71 8.61
CA SER A 9 3.15 -9.96 7.95
C SER A 9 3.78 -8.75 7.31
N LEU A 10 3.18 -8.30 6.24
CA LEU A 10 3.66 -7.13 5.53
C LEU A 10 2.83 -5.94 5.96
N LYS A 11 3.52 -4.83 6.15
CA LYS A 11 2.83 -3.62 6.49
C LYS A 11 2.64 -2.89 5.18
N LEU A 12 1.43 -2.69 4.78
CA LEU A 12 1.12 -2.05 3.51
C LEU A 12 0.18 -0.87 3.68
N GLN A 13 0.49 -0.01 4.63
CA GLN A 13 -0.38 1.12 4.89
C GLN A 13 -0.02 2.38 4.13
N THR A 14 1.20 2.51 3.72
CA THR A 14 1.62 3.68 2.97
C THR A 14 2.30 3.25 1.69
N ALA A 15 2.44 4.18 0.75
CA ALA A 15 3.14 3.89 -0.50
C ALA A 15 4.58 3.47 -0.23
N GLN A 16 5.19 4.04 0.78
CA GLN A 16 6.55 3.68 1.12
C GLN A 16 6.63 2.27 1.66
N ASP A 17 5.64 1.87 2.45
CA ASP A 17 5.57 0.50 2.95
C ASP A 17 5.48 -0.48 1.79
N VAL A 18 4.66 -0.14 0.79
CA VAL A 18 4.49 -1.00 -0.38
C VAL A 18 5.80 -1.13 -1.15
N ARG A 19 6.52 -0.02 -1.31
CA ARG A 19 7.79 -0.07 -2.02
C ARG A 19 8.79 -0.95 -1.29
N ARG A 20 8.82 -0.86 0.02
CA ARG A 20 9.72 -1.70 0.80
C ARG A 20 9.35 -3.17 0.66
N ALA A 21 8.07 -3.46 0.66
CA ALA A 21 7.61 -4.83 0.50
C ALA A 21 8.02 -5.39 -0.86
N ILE A 22 7.87 -4.60 -1.90
CA ILE A 22 8.25 -5.03 -3.24
C ILE A 22 9.74 -5.32 -3.32
N ALA A 23 10.56 -4.43 -2.76
CA ALA A 23 12.00 -4.62 -2.77
C ALA A 23 12.39 -5.88 -2.00
N ARG A 24 11.73 -6.11 -0.88
CA ARG A 24 12.01 -7.27 -0.07
C ARG A 24 11.67 -8.56 -0.82
N VAL A 25 10.51 -8.59 -1.47
CA VAL A 25 10.11 -9.75 -2.24
C VAL A 25 11.09 -10.00 -3.37
N ALA A 26 11.51 -8.95 -4.07
CA ALA A 26 12.46 -9.10 -5.15
C ALA A 26 13.76 -9.71 -4.67
N ASN A 27 14.25 -9.25 -3.52
CA ASN A 27 15.46 -9.79 -2.96
C ASN A 27 15.30 -11.25 -2.56
N MET A 28 14.16 -11.61 -2.04
CA MET A 28 13.93 -12.99 -1.65
C MET A 28 13.89 -13.90 -2.85
N VAL A 29 13.36 -13.42 -3.96
CA VAL A 29 13.35 -14.23 -5.18
C VAL A 29 14.76 -14.40 -5.71
N LEU A 30 15.53 -13.32 -5.71
CA LEU A 30 16.90 -13.39 -6.17
C LEU A 30 17.74 -14.34 -5.34
N ASN A 31 17.46 -14.43 -4.08
CA ASN A 31 18.22 -15.30 -3.20
C ASN A 31 17.66 -16.72 -3.11
N GLY A 32 16.67 -17.01 -3.91
CA GLY A 32 16.09 -18.34 -3.91
C GLY A 32 15.25 -18.65 -2.69
N GLU A 33 14.89 -17.64 -1.91
CA GLU A 33 14.12 -17.85 -0.70
C GLU A 33 12.63 -17.84 -0.93
N LEU A 34 12.20 -17.38 -2.07
CA LEU A 34 10.79 -17.28 -2.35
C LEU A 34 10.50 -17.79 -3.76
N ASP A 35 9.53 -18.64 -3.87
CA ASP A 35 9.11 -19.20 -5.15
C ASP A 35 8.51 -18.08 -6.02
N PRO A 36 8.86 -18.02 -7.31
CA PRO A 36 8.33 -16.97 -8.18
C PRO A 36 6.81 -16.91 -8.22
N LYS A 37 6.15 -18.05 -8.08
CA LYS A 37 4.72 -18.07 -8.10
C LYS A 37 4.16 -17.34 -6.89
N ALA A 38 4.73 -17.61 -5.71
CA ALA A 38 4.34 -16.93 -4.49
C ALA A 38 4.67 -15.45 -4.58
N ALA A 39 5.81 -15.13 -5.21
CA ALA A 39 6.21 -13.74 -5.37
C ALA A 39 5.20 -12.98 -6.23
N ASN A 40 4.73 -13.59 -7.30
CA ASN A 40 3.75 -12.95 -8.15
C ASN A 40 2.47 -12.64 -7.39
N THR A 41 2.04 -13.56 -6.55
CA THR A 41 0.85 -13.35 -5.75
C THR A 41 1.04 -12.17 -4.80
N ILE A 42 2.20 -12.10 -4.15
CA ILE A 42 2.48 -11.02 -3.22
C ILE A 42 2.58 -9.69 -3.95
N LEU A 43 3.22 -9.69 -5.12
CA LEU A 43 3.35 -8.44 -5.88
C LEU A 43 2.01 -7.96 -6.38
N TYR A 44 1.13 -8.88 -6.72
CA TYR A 44 -0.21 -8.52 -7.14
C TYR A 44 -0.93 -7.83 -5.98
N ALA A 45 -0.80 -8.38 -4.78
CA ALA A 45 -1.40 -7.79 -3.61
C ALA A 45 -0.80 -6.42 -3.31
N CYS A 46 0.51 -6.27 -3.50
CA CYS A 46 1.17 -4.99 -3.30
C CYS A 46 0.64 -3.94 -4.27
N ASN A 47 0.44 -4.32 -5.52
CA ASN A 47 -0.09 -3.39 -6.50
C ASN A 47 -1.51 -2.99 -6.15
N ALA A 48 -2.32 -3.93 -5.68
CA ALA A 48 -3.68 -3.62 -5.27
C ALA A 48 -3.68 -2.67 -4.08
N ALA A 49 -2.78 -2.89 -3.13
CA ALA A 49 -2.67 -2.02 -1.97
C ALA A 49 -2.26 -0.61 -2.39
N LEU A 50 -1.32 -0.51 -3.32
CA LEU A 50 -0.86 0.79 -3.78
C LEU A 50 -1.98 1.54 -4.48
N SER A 51 -2.78 0.85 -5.29
CA SER A 51 -3.91 1.47 -5.95
C SER A 51 -4.92 1.99 -4.94
N ALA A 52 -5.18 1.21 -3.90
CA ALA A 52 -6.12 1.62 -2.88
C ALA A 52 -5.62 2.85 -2.14
N ILE A 53 -4.32 2.90 -1.85
CA ILE A 53 -3.74 4.04 -1.17
C ILE A 53 -3.87 5.30 -2.04
N LYS A 54 -3.59 5.17 -3.33
CA LYS A 54 -3.69 6.31 -4.23
C LYS A 54 -5.12 6.80 -4.33
N THR A 55 -6.07 5.90 -4.41
CA THR A 55 -7.46 6.28 -4.51
C THR A 55 -7.90 7.01 -3.26
N TYR A 56 -7.49 6.51 -2.10
CA TYR A 56 -7.84 7.15 -0.85
C TYR A 56 -7.28 8.57 -0.79
N GLU A 57 -6.04 8.74 -1.21
CA GLU A 57 -5.42 10.06 -1.19
C GLU A 57 -6.09 11.02 -2.14
N GLN A 58 -6.51 10.52 -3.30
CA GLN A 58 -7.21 11.36 -4.25
C GLN A 58 -8.56 11.79 -3.73
N GLU A 59 -9.27 10.90 -3.09
CA GLU A 59 -10.56 11.23 -2.50
C GLU A 59 -10.40 12.25 -1.40
N LYS A 60 -9.35 12.12 -0.63
CA LYS A 60 -9.12 13.05 0.45
C LYS A 60 -8.84 14.44 -0.10
N ARG A 61 -8.08 14.54 -1.16
CA ARG A 61 -7.81 15.83 -1.76
C ARG A 61 -9.05 16.44 -2.35
N LEU A 62 -9.88 15.63 -2.96
CA LEU A 62 -11.11 16.12 -3.54
C LEU A 62 -12.02 16.68 -2.44
N ASP A 63 -12.10 15.98 -1.30
CA ASP A 63 -12.87 16.48 -0.18
C ASP A 63 -12.35 17.82 0.29
N GLU A 64 -11.04 17.95 0.38
CA GLU A 64 -10.44 19.20 0.82
C GLU A 64 -10.74 20.34 -0.12
N LEU A 65 -10.71 20.06 -1.42
CA LEU A 65 -11.03 21.06 -2.41
C LEU A 65 -12.49 21.47 -2.30
N GLU A 66 -13.38 20.51 -2.10
CA GLU A 66 -14.79 20.80 -1.98
C GLU A 66 -15.05 21.66 -0.76
N GLN A 67 -14.34 21.42 0.33
CA GLN A 67 -14.49 22.22 1.50
C GLN A 67 -14.02 23.65 1.28
N LEU A 68 -12.91 23.80 0.57
CA LEU A 68 -12.41 25.13 0.28
C LEU A 68 -13.37 25.92 -0.59
N LEU A 69 -13.97 25.26 -1.56
CA LEU A 69 -14.94 25.90 -2.42
C LEU A 69 -16.17 26.32 -1.66
N ALA A 70 -16.64 25.47 -0.77
CA ALA A 70 -17.81 25.78 0.03
C ALA A 70 -17.54 26.98 0.92
N GLU A 71 -16.36 27.03 1.53
CA GLU A 71 -16.03 28.16 2.37
C GLU A 71 -15.94 29.45 1.57
N HIS A 72 -15.39 29.35 0.38
CA HIS A 72 -15.25 30.50 -0.47
C HIS A 72 -16.63 31.03 -0.89
N GLU A 73 -17.52 30.15 -1.23
CA GLU A 73 -18.85 30.57 -1.61
C GLU A 73 -19.62 31.16 -0.47
N CYS A 74 -19.41 30.64 0.71
CA CYS A 74 -20.11 31.17 1.86
C CYS A 74 -19.67 32.57 2.16
N LYS A 75 -18.47 32.90 1.85
CA LYS A 75 -18.03 34.21 2.12
C LYS A 75 -18.47 35.16 1.09
N GLY A 76 -18.66 34.73 -0.05
CA GLY A 76 -19.11 35.54 -1.16
C GLY A 76 -20.50 35.96 -1.03
#